data_184162355b6f7c7eb509c958a6aef581
#
_entry.id   184162355b6f7c7eb509c958a6aef581
#
_cell.length_a   1.000
_cell.length_b   1.000
_cell.length_c   1.000
_cell.angle_alpha   90.00
_cell.angle_beta   90.00
_cell.angle_gamma   90.00
#
_symmetry.space_group_name_H-M   'P 1'
#
loop_
_entity.id
_entity.type
_entity.pdbx_description
1 polymer ?
#
loop_
_entity_poly.entity_id
_entity_poly.type
_entity_poly.pdbx_seq_one_letter_code
_entity_poly.pdbx_strand_id
1 'polypeptide(L)'
;MSNKTSNVSNIYKLDGHVPVAKAIPFGLQHVLAMFVSNLAPISIIAAAGGLSQSEIAILLQNAMFVAGIATLIQLYPVWRVGAKLPIVMGVSFTFVTVLSTIAVNYGYPTVIGAVLVGGVFEGTLGLLAKYWRKIISPIVAASVVTAIGFSLFTVGARSFGGGYVEDFGSAENLILGTITLAVCLTWNCLAKGYLKQLSVLTGLIAGYAVAICMGKVDLSVIFADGLIALPKLLPYTPKFNLGAIFSVCIIYLVSAAETIGDTTAMVASGLNREITDKEISGSLGCDGYSSVVSSLFGCPPVTSFSQNVGLIAMTKVVNRFTIMTGAACMILAGLLPPVGNFFASLPEAVLGGCTIMMFGTILTSGMQMIAKAGFTQRNVTIAALSLSIGIGFTTSSEIGLWHIFPEMIQNVFAANVVAVVFVASIILNIILPRNMEVEKINE
;
A
#
# COMPACT_ATOMS: atom_id res chain seq x y z
N MET A 1 17.63 -28.44 25.70
CA MET A 1 16.96 -27.12 25.64
C MET A 1 18.00 -26.04 25.82
N SER A 2 18.44 -25.41 24.74
CA SER A 2 19.44 -24.32 24.80
C SER A 2 18.80 -23.10 25.50
N ASN A 3 19.40 -22.65 26.60
CA ASN A 3 19.06 -21.41 27.26
C ASN A 3 19.27 -20.25 26.27
N LYS A 4 18.20 -19.82 25.59
CA LYS A 4 18.20 -18.60 24.76
C LYS A 4 18.22 -17.42 25.72
N THR A 5 19.41 -17.02 26.14
CA THR A 5 19.59 -15.78 26.91
C THR A 5 18.98 -14.62 26.12
N SER A 6 17.99 -13.96 26.71
CA SER A 6 17.37 -12.79 26.10
C SER A 6 18.40 -11.64 26.14
N ASN A 7 18.78 -11.15 24.96
CA ASN A 7 19.76 -10.08 24.84
C ASN A 7 19.19 -8.96 23.94
N VAL A 8 19.35 -7.72 24.36
CA VAL A 8 18.89 -6.54 23.60
C VAL A 8 19.56 -6.47 22.22
N SER A 9 20.84 -6.88 22.09
CA SER A 9 21.55 -6.91 20.81
C SER A 9 20.92 -7.86 19.78
N ASN A 10 20.01 -8.76 20.19
CA ASN A 10 19.28 -9.63 19.26
C ASN A 10 18.30 -8.88 18.36
N ILE A 11 17.98 -7.62 18.64
CA ILE A 11 17.16 -6.77 17.73
C ILE A 11 17.76 -6.67 16.31
N TYR A 12 19.07 -6.79 16.19
CA TYR A 12 19.81 -6.77 14.92
C TYR A 12 19.99 -8.14 14.28
N LYS A 13 19.45 -9.21 14.87
CA LYS A 13 19.48 -10.57 14.35
C LYS A 13 18.08 -11.01 13.98
N LEU A 14 17.96 -11.72 12.87
CA LEU A 14 16.66 -12.20 12.39
C LEU A 14 15.93 -13.03 13.45
N ASP A 15 16.66 -13.91 14.11
CA ASP A 15 16.20 -14.78 15.19
C ASP A 15 16.93 -14.49 16.50
N GLY A 16 16.23 -14.65 17.59
CA GLY A 16 16.75 -14.44 18.94
C GLY A 16 15.67 -13.83 19.82
N HIS A 17 15.72 -14.17 21.10
CA HIS A 17 14.77 -13.60 22.06
C HIS A 17 15.24 -12.22 22.52
N VAL A 18 14.35 -11.23 22.38
CA VAL A 18 14.53 -9.86 22.89
C VAL A 18 13.63 -9.70 24.11
N PRO A 19 14.05 -9.02 25.20
CA PRO A 19 13.15 -8.72 26.31
C PRO A 19 11.90 -7.98 25.81
N VAL A 20 10.71 -8.45 26.22
CA VAL A 20 9.41 -7.90 25.72
C VAL A 20 9.33 -6.40 25.90
N ALA A 21 9.73 -5.88 27.06
CA ALA A 21 9.74 -4.43 27.35
C ALA A 21 10.63 -3.61 26.38
N LYS A 22 11.62 -4.23 25.75
CA LYS A 22 12.46 -3.60 24.72
C LYS A 22 11.95 -3.85 23.30
N ALA A 23 11.27 -4.98 23.07
CA ALA A 23 10.69 -5.32 21.77
C ALA A 23 9.48 -4.44 21.43
N ILE A 24 8.58 -4.19 22.41
CA ILE A 24 7.34 -3.41 22.20
C ILE A 24 7.60 -2.03 21.60
N PRO A 25 8.50 -1.17 22.12
CA PRO A 25 8.75 0.15 21.53
C PRO A 25 9.17 0.08 20.07
N PHE A 26 10.03 -0.87 19.68
CA PHE A 26 10.44 -1.04 18.29
C PHE A 26 9.32 -1.62 17.41
N GLY A 27 8.54 -2.58 17.92
CA GLY A 27 7.36 -3.07 17.23
C GLY A 27 6.32 -1.96 17.01
N LEU A 28 6.07 -1.15 18.04
CA LEU A 28 5.14 -0.03 17.95
C LEU A 28 5.62 1.04 16.93
N GLN A 29 6.93 1.25 16.79
CA GLN A 29 7.47 2.13 15.75
C GLN A 29 6.99 1.71 14.36
N HIS A 30 6.99 0.41 14.06
CA HIS A 30 6.51 -0.11 12.77
C HIS A 30 5.01 0.14 12.58
N VAL A 31 4.22 -0.01 13.63
CA VAL A 31 2.77 0.26 13.59
C VAL A 31 2.51 1.75 13.34
N LEU A 32 3.15 2.63 14.10
CA LEU A 32 2.94 4.08 13.98
C LEU A 32 3.39 4.62 12.62
N ALA A 33 4.47 4.06 12.03
CA ALA A 33 4.95 4.48 10.72
C ALA A 33 3.96 4.14 9.58
N MET A 34 3.22 3.03 9.70
CA MET A 34 2.26 2.58 8.69
C MET A 34 0.80 2.91 9.01
N PHE A 35 0.50 3.39 10.20
CA PHE A 35 -0.87 3.48 10.73
C PHE A 35 -1.82 4.21 9.79
N VAL A 36 -1.48 5.45 9.42
CA VAL A 36 -2.29 6.25 8.48
C VAL A 36 -2.31 5.60 7.09
N SER A 37 -1.15 5.13 6.63
CA SER A 37 -1.00 4.53 5.30
C SER A 37 -1.77 3.23 5.14
N ASN A 38 -2.00 2.48 6.22
CA ASN A 38 -2.81 1.27 6.20
C ASN A 38 -4.30 1.57 6.13
N LEU A 39 -4.75 2.67 6.71
CA LEU A 39 -6.17 2.97 6.86
C LEU A 39 -6.71 3.91 5.76
N ALA A 40 -5.89 4.83 5.26
CA ALA A 40 -6.31 5.79 4.23
C ALA A 40 -6.84 5.14 2.93
N PRO A 41 -6.26 4.06 2.37
CA PRO A 41 -6.82 3.40 1.19
C PRO A 41 -8.25 2.94 1.38
N ILE A 42 -8.59 2.45 2.58
CA ILE A 42 -9.92 1.94 2.92
C ILE A 42 -10.93 3.07 2.91
N SER A 43 -10.62 4.17 3.63
CA SER A 43 -11.48 5.35 3.66
C SER A 43 -11.77 5.88 2.25
N ILE A 44 -10.75 5.98 1.41
CA ILE A 44 -10.87 6.47 0.04
C ILE A 44 -11.76 5.55 -0.82
N ILE A 45 -11.53 4.22 -0.79
CA ILE A 45 -12.29 3.27 -1.60
C ILE A 45 -13.74 3.18 -1.09
N ALA A 46 -13.92 3.16 0.23
CA ALA A 46 -15.23 3.07 0.86
C ALA A 46 -16.06 4.34 0.62
N ALA A 47 -15.45 5.52 0.73
CA ALA A 47 -16.10 6.80 0.41
C ALA A 47 -16.49 6.88 -1.06
N ALA A 48 -15.62 6.42 -1.98
CA ALA A 48 -15.93 6.33 -3.41
C ALA A 48 -17.13 5.40 -3.68
N GLY A 49 -17.26 4.32 -2.89
CA GLY A 49 -18.39 3.40 -2.95
C GLY A 49 -19.66 3.88 -2.25
N GLY A 50 -19.65 5.08 -1.65
CA GLY A 50 -20.80 5.66 -0.96
C GLY A 50 -21.16 4.97 0.37
N LEU A 51 -20.19 4.35 1.04
CA LEU A 51 -20.40 3.71 2.32
C LEU A 51 -20.60 4.74 3.44
N SER A 52 -21.43 4.39 4.40
CA SER A 52 -21.67 5.20 5.60
C SER A 52 -20.44 5.21 6.53
N GLN A 53 -20.34 6.21 7.39
CA GLN A 53 -19.24 6.30 8.37
C GLN A 53 -19.15 5.08 9.28
N SER A 54 -20.29 4.49 9.70
CA SER A 54 -20.30 3.28 10.52
C SER A 54 -19.77 2.06 9.76
N GLU A 55 -20.07 1.93 8.47
CA GLU A 55 -19.51 0.87 7.64
C GLU A 55 -18.00 1.06 7.46
N ILE A 56 -17.54 2.28 7.19
CA ILE A 56 -16.13 2.61 7.09
C ILE A 56 -15.38 2.26 8.39
N ALA A 57 -15.97 2.59 9.55
CA ALA A 57 -15.37 2.27 10.85
C ALA A 57 -15.15 0.76 11.05
N ILE A 58 -16.12 -0.07 10.66
CA ILE A 58 -16.00 -1.52 10.70
C ILE A 58 -14.87 -2.01 9.80
N LEU A 59 -14.75 -1.47 8.59
CA LEU A 59 -13.69 -1.85 7.65
C LEU A 59 -12.30 -1.43 8.16
N LEU A 60 -12.18 -0.25 8.75
CA LEU A 60 -10.94 0.24 9.34
C LEU A 60 -10.48 -0.61 10.53
N GLN A 61 -11.42 -1.02 11.39
CA GLN A 61 -11.17 -1.95 12.48
C GLN A 61 -10.71 -3.31 11.95
N ASN A 62 -11.43 -3.87 10.99
CA ASN A 62 -11.10 -5.14 10.35
C ASN A 62 -9.71 -5.12 9.70
N ALA A 63 -9.35 -4.02 9.06
CA ALA A 63 -8.07 -3.88 8.38
C ALA A 63 -6.87 -3.90 9.32
N MET A 64 -6.97 -3.28 10.49
CA MET A 64 -5.92 -3.37 11.51
C MET A 64 -5.72 -4.81 11.97
N PHE A 65 -6.83 -5.53 12.21
CA PHE A 65 -6.80 -6.93 12.59
C PHE A 65 -6.13 -7.81 11.52
N VAL A 66 -6.57 -7.67 10.27
CA VAL A 66 -6.05 -8.44 9.13
C VAL A 66 -4.58 -8.13 8.86
N ALA A 67 -4.18 -6.85 8.91
CA ALA A 67 -2.79 -6.45 8.73
C ALA A 67 -1.86 -7.09 9.79
N GLY A 68 -2.33 -7.17 11.04
CA GLY A 68 -1.62 -7.86 12.11
C GLY A 68 -1.47 -9.36 11.86
N ILE A 69 -2.54 -10.04 11.44
CA ILE A 69 -2.50 -11.48 11.09
C ILE A 69 -1.59 -11.72 9.88
N ALA A 70 -1.72 -10.94 8.81
CA ALA A 70 -0.89 -11.05 7.63
C ALA A 70 0.60 -10.86 7.98
N THR A 71 0.92 -9.89 8.84
CA THR A 71 2.28 -9.68 9.36
C THR A 71 2.78 -10.91 10.14
N LEU A 72 1.95 -11.53 10.98
CA LEU A 72 2.33 -12.76 11.68
C LEU A 72 2.63 -13.91 10.73
N ILE A 73 1.82 -14.09 9.67
CA ILE A 73 2.05 -15.12 8.65
C ILE A 73 3.36 -14.85 7.91
N GLN A 74 3.67 -13.60 7.62
CA GLN A 74 4.91 -13.21 6.96
C GLN A 74 6.15 -13.50 7.83
N LEU A 75 6.05 -13.26 9.14
CA LEU A 75 7.12 -13.53 10.11
C LEU A 75 7.28 -15.03 10.40
N TYR A 76 6.16 -15.73 10.54
CA TYR A 76 6.06 -17.14 10.92
C TYR A 76 5.22 -17.91 9.89
N PRO A 77 5.84 -18.35 8.79
CA PRO A 77 5.15 -18.94 7.66
C PRO A 77 4.25 -20.11 8.03
N VAL A 78 3.06 -20.12 7.40
CA VAL A 78 2.16 -21.27 7.40
C VAL A 78 2.38 -22.04 6.10
N TRP A 79 2.93 -23.23 6.17
CA TRP A 79 3.32 -24.03 5.01
C TRP A 79 4.31 -23.29 4.10
N ARG A 80 3.91 -22.84 2.91
CA ARG A 80 4.73 -22.07 1.95
C ARG A 80 4.33 -20.59 1.87
N VAL A 81 3.36 -20.16 2.66
CA VAL A 81 2.84 -18.81 2.73
C VAL A 81 3.58 -18.05 3.82
N GLY A 82 4.27 -16.98 3.45
CA GLY A 82 5.15 -16.20 4.32
C GLY A 82 6.64 -16.39 4.00
N ALA A 83 7.40 -15.32 4.10
CA ALA A 83 8.83 -15.29 3.75
C ALA A 83 9.78 -15.63 4.91
N LYS A 84 9.28 -15.66 6.14
CA LYS A 84 10.08 -15.76 7.37
C LYS A 84 10.98 -14.53 7.58
N LEU A 85 10.55 -13.39 7.10
CA LEU A 85 11.26 -12.12 7.10
C LEU A 85 10.49 -11.05 7.91
N PRO A 86 11.16 -10.03 8.45
CA PRO A 86 10.54 -8.96 9.22
C PRO A 86 9.83 -7.93 8.32
N ILE A 87 8.90 -8.38 7.52
CA ILE A 87 8.09 -7.57 6.62
C ILE A 87 6.74 -7.32 7.29
N VAL A 88 6.37 -6.06 7.40
CA VAL A 88 5.06 -5.65 7.90
C VAL A 88 4.09 -5.58 6.73
N MET A 89 2.87 -6.06 6.94
CA MET A 89 1.81 -6.15 5.94
C MET A 89 0.73 -5.12 6.25
N GLY A 90 0.15 -4.55 5.21
CA GLY A 90 -0.98 -3.62 5.35
C GLY A 90 -1.73 -3.40 4.04
N VAL A 91 -2.82 -2.65 4.09
CA VAL A 91 -3.66 -2.37 2.92
C VAL A 91 -2.89 -1.53 1.90
N SER A 92 -2.90 -1.96 0.66
CA SER A 92 -2.09 -1.41 -0.42
C SER A 92 -2.74 -0.23 -1.13
N PHE A 93 -1.96 0.84 -1.36
CA PHE A 93 -2.37 1.96 -2.20
C PHE A 93 -2.43 1.62 -3.70
N THR A 94 -1.71 0.60 -4.13
CA THR A 94 -1.62 0.16 -5.53
C THR A 94 -3.00 -0.15 -6.13
N PHE A 95 -3.93 -0.60 -5.30
CA PHE A 95 -5.29 -0.96 -5.71
C PHE A 95 -6.30 0.18 -5.64
N VAL A 96 -5.98 1.31 -5.00
CA VAL A 96 -6.95 2.37 -4.70
C VAL A 96 -7.70 2.86 -5.92
N THR A 97 -7.00 3.22 -6.98
CA THR A 97 -7.63 3.78 -8.20
C THR A 97 -8.61 2.78 -8.84
N VAL A 98 -8.18 1.53 -9.01
CA VAL A 98 -9.01 0.49 -9.64
C VAL A 98 -10.18 0.11 -8.76
N LEU A 99 -9.96 -0.10 -7.46
CA LEU A 99 -11.03 -0.48 -6.54
C LEU A 99 -12.04 0.65 -6.33
N SER A 100 -11.61 1.92 -6.32
CA SER A 100 -12.52 3.06 -6.28
C SER A 100 -13.38 3.12 -7.54
N THR A 101 -12.81 2.89 -8.72
CA THR A 101 -13.57 2.81 -9.98
C THR A 101 -14.59 1.68 -9.94
N ILE A 102 -14.20 0.49 -9.46
CA ILE A 102 -15.11 -0.65 -9.32
C ILE A 102 -16.21 -0.34 -8.30
N ALA A 103 -15.86 0.29 -7.18
CA ALA A 103 -16.83 0.66 -6.14
C ALA A 103 -17.90 1.62 -6.67
N VAL A 104 -17.49 2.64 -7.45
CA VAL A 104 -18.39 3.61 -8.08
C VAL A 104 -19.30 2.94 -9.11
N ASN A 105 -18.75 2.11 -10.00
CA ASN A 105 -19.48 1.57 -11.14
C ASN A 105 -20.32 0.34 -10.82
N TYR A 106 -19.87 -0.51 -9.90
CA TYR A 106 -20.46 -1.83 -9.62
C TYR A 106 -20.83 -2.05 -8.15
N GLY A 107 -20.51 -1.09 -7.28
CA GLY A 107 -20.72 -1.18 -5.84
C GLY A 107 -19.65 -1.95 -5.08
N TYR A 108 -19.55 -1.67 -3.78
CA TYR A 108 -18.53 -2.23 -2.89
C TYR A 108 -18.52 -3.77 -2.78
N PRO A 109 -19.67 -4.49 -2.81
CA PRO A 109 -19.68 -5.95 -2.86
C PRO A 109 -18.89 -6.55 -4.05
N THR A 110 -18.83 -5.85 -5.18
CA THR A 110 -18.05 -6.27 -6.35
C THR A 110 -16.55 -6.08 -6.12
N VAL A 111 -16.16 -5.06 -5.37
CA VAL A 111 -14.76 -4.89 -4.91
C VAL A 111 -14.32 -6.14 -4.15
N ILE A 112 -15.13 -6.60 -3.20
CA ILE A 112 -14.80 -7.76 -2.37
C ILE A 112 -14.69 -9.04 -3.19
N GLY A 113 -15.62 -9.26 -4.13
CA GLY A 113 -15.55 -10.42 -5.05
C GLY A 113 -14.31 -10.42 -5.94
N ALA A 114 -13.93 -9.26 -6.46
CA ALA A 114 -12.74 -9.10 -7.29
C ALA A 114 -11.44 -9.30 -6.50
N VAL A 115 -11.37 -8.76 -5.27
CA VAL A 115 -10.21 -8.93 -4.36
C VAL A 115 -10.05 -10.39 -3.97
N LEU A 116 -11.14 -11.10 -3.68
CA LEU A 116 -11.13 -12.52 -3.31
C LEU A 116 -10.51 -13.38 -4.42
N VAL A 117 -11.01 -13.22 -5.65
CA VAL A 117 -10.49 -13.99 -6.81
C VAL A 117 -9.07 -13.58 -7.15
N GLY A 118 -8.78 -12.28 -7.17
CA GLY A 118 -7.45 -11.75 -7.43
C GLY A 118 -6.41 -12.18 -6.39
N GLY A 119 -6.80 -12.27 -5.11
CA GLY A 119 -5.94 -12.78 -4.04
C GLY A 119 -5.57 -14.26 -4.22
N VAL A 120 -6.51 -15.11 -4.64
CA VAL A 120 -6.23 -16.50 -5.02
C VAL A 120 -5.27 -16.55 -6.21
N PHE A 121 -5.49 -15.69 -7.21
CA PHE A 121 -4.63 -15.57 -8.39
C PHE A 121 -3.18 -15.21 -7.99
N GLU A 122 -2.98 -14.13 -7.24
CA GLU A 122 -1.64 -13.70 -6.79
C GLU A 122 -0.98 -14.74 -5.87
N GLY A 123 -1.72 -15.30 -4.92
CA GLY A 123 -1.21 -16.34 -4.02
C GLY A 123 -0.70 -17.56 -4.79
N THR A 124 -1.44 -17.99 -5.81
CA THR A 124 -1.03 -19.10 -6.69
C THR A 124 0.19 -18.72 -7.53
N LEU A 125 0.20 -17.54 -8.14
CA LEU A 125 1.36 -17.02 -8.87
C LEU A 125 2.59 -16.91 -7.96
N GLY A 126 2.41 -16.48 -6.72
CA GLY A 126 3.46 -16.39 -5.72
C GLY A 126 4.13 -17.74 -5.48
N LEU A 127 3.34 -18.81 -5.31
CA LEU A 127 3.89 -20.17 -5.17
C LEU A 127 4.68 -20.63 -6.40
N LEU A 128 4.39 -20.06 -7.57
CA LEU A 128 5.05 -20.33 -8.84
C LEU A 128 6.11 -19.27 -9.22
N ALA A 129 6.43 -18.32 -8.34
CA ALA A 129 7.30 -17.17 -8.60
C ALA A 129 8.66 -17.54 -9.21
N LYS A 130 9.22 -18.68 -8.84
CA LYS A 130 10.48 -19.20 -9.40
C LYS A 130 10.52 -19.21 -10.93
N TYR A 131 9.38 -19.43 -11.59
CA TYR A 131 9.32 -19.58 -13.06
C TYR A 131 9.16 -18.26 -13.80
N TRP A 132 8.49 -17.26 -13.22
CA TRP A 132 8.11 -16.04 -13.93
C TRP A 132 8.79 -14.77 -13.42
N ARG A 133 9.29 -14.73 -12.17
CA ARG A 133 9.85 -13.52 -11.56
C ARG A 133 10.96 -12.84 -12.38
N LYS A 134 11.66 -13.61 -13.23
CA LYS A 134 12.74 -13.12 -14.11
C LYS A 134 12.24 -12.18 -15.22
N ILE A 135 10.94 -12.20 -15.51
CA ILE A 135 10.30 -11.32 -16.51
C ILE A 135 10.22 -9.88 -15.94
N ILE A 136 10.06 -9.77 -14.62
CA ILE A 136 10.00 -8.47 -13.95
C ILE A 136 11.43 -8.01 -13.63
N SER A 137 11.96 -7.19 -14.53
CA SER A 137 13.26 -6.56 -14.31
C SER A 137 13.14 -5.37 -13.34
N PRO A 138 14.23 -4.92 -12.69
CA PRO A 138 14.21 -3.77 -11.78
C PRO A 138 13.61 -2.50 -12.41
N ILE A 139 13.86 -2.25 -13.70
CA ILE A 139 13.30 -1.07 -14.38
C ILE A 139 11.79 -1.17 -14.60
N VAL A 140 11.25 -2.38 -14.86
CA VAL A 140 9.81 -2.61 -14.96
C VAL A 140 9.14 -2.30 -13.62
N ALA A 141 9.64 -2.87 -12.52
CA ALA A 141 9.12 -2.59 -11.19
C ALA A 141 9.19 -1.09 -10.83
N ALA A 142 10.32 -0.44 -11.14
CA ALA A 142 10.52 0.98 -10.91
C ALA A 142 9.55 1.87 -11.69
N SER A 143 9.32 1.57 -12.98
CA SER A 143 8.36 2.31 -13.81
C SER A 143 6.94 2.18 -13.27
N VAL A 144 6.59 0.99 -12.79
CA VAL A 144 5.28 0.70 -12.20
C VAL A 144 5.06 1.46 -10.90
N VAL A 145 6.02 1.44 -9.96
CA VAL A 145 5.92 2.20 -8.70
C VAL A 145 5.81 3.70 -8.98
N THR A 146 6.53 4.20 -9.98
CA THR A 146 6.40 5.59 -10.44
C THR A 146 4.98 5.88 -10.95
N ALA A 147 4.42 4.96 -11.74
CA ALA A 147 3.04 5.09 -12.26
C ALA A 147 1.98 5.06 -11.15
N ILE A 148 2.16 4.24 -10.11
CA ILE A 148 1.30 4.24 -8.92
C ILE A 148 1.27 5.64 -8.30
N GLY A 149 2.44 6.23 -8.05
CA GLY A 149 2.52 7.58 -7.50
C GLY A 149 1.74 8.61 -8.34
N PHE A 150 1.91 8.59 -9.66
CA PHE A 150 1.15 9.47 -10.58
C PHE A 150 -0.36 9.22 -10.53
N SER A 151 -0.80 7.95 -10.53
CA SER A 151 -2.23 7.62 -10.52
C SER A 151 -2.95 8.09 -9.26
N LEU A 152 -2.22 8.21 -8.16
CA LEU A 152 -2.76 8.62 -6.87
C LEU A 152 -2.86 10.14 -6.71
N PHE A 153 -2.25 10.95 -7.57
CA PHE A 153 -2.31 12.42 -7.44
C PHE A 153 -3.73 12.96 -7.56
N THR A 154 -4.52 12.45 -8.49
CA THR A 154 -5.93 12.84 -8.65
C THR A 154 -6.77 12.43 -7.45
N VAL A 155 -6.48 11.26 -6.87
CA VAL A 155 -7.13 10.77 -5.64
C VAL A 155 -6.79 11.68 -4.46
N GLY A 156 -5.50 12.02 -4.29
CA GLY A 156 -5.05 12.93 -3.23
C GLY A 156 -5.64 14.32 -3.35
N ALA A 157 -5.70 14.88 -4.57
CA ALA A 157 -6.32 16.18 -4.83
C ALA A 157 -7.82 16.17 -4.50
N ARG A 158 -8.53 15.09 -4.85
CA ARG A 158 -9.95 14.92 -4.50
C ARG A 158 -10.14 14.89 -2.98
N SER A 159 -9.41 14.05 -2.25
CA SER A 159 -9.50 14.00 -0.79
C SER A 159 -9.13 15.35 -0.16
N PHE A 160 -8.14 16.05 -0.70
CA PHE A 160 -7.75 17.40 -0.24
C PHE A 160 -8.87 18.44 -0.37
N GLY A 161 -9.68 18.33 -1.42
CA GLY A 161 -10.86 19.15 -1.63
C GLY A 161 -12.07 18.77 -0.76
N GLY A 162 -12.01 17.66 -0.02
CA GLY A 162 -13.12 17.17 0.81
C GLY A 162 -13.71 15.84 0.39
N GLY A 163 -13.22 15.21 -0.68
CA GLY A 163 -13.65 13.87 -1.11
C GLY A 163 -14.93 13.86 -1.94
N TYR A 164 -15.93 13.09 -1.52
CA TYR A 164 -17.22 12.89 -2.21
C TYR A 164 -18.38 13.58 -1.48
N VAL A 165 -18.13 14.75 -0.87
CA VAL A 165 -19.12 15.52 -0.13
C VAL A 165 -19.65 16.71 -0.94
N GLU A 166 -20.82 17.23 -0.53
CA GLU A 166 -21.49 18.35 -1.23
C GLU A 166 -20.66 19.65 -1.17
N ASP A 167 -19.90 19.88 -0.09
CA ASP A 167 -19.04 21.03 0.11
C ASP A 167 -17.63 20.87 -0.48
N PHE A 168 -17.45 19.96 -1.46
CA PHE A 168 -16.19 19.76 -2.17
C PHE A 168 -15.60 21.07 -2.70
N GLY A 169 -14.32 21.32 -2.43
CA GLY A 169 -13.61 22.53 -2.86
C GLY A 169 -13.93 23.76 -2.03
N SER A 170 -14.69 23.64 -0.93
CA SER A 170 -14.95 24.76 -0.03
C SER A 170 -13.65 25.32 0.56
N ALA A 171 -13.67 26.61 0.90
CA ALA A 171 -12.54 27.27 1.56
C ALA A 171 -12.14 26.55 2.86
N GLU A 172 -13.11 26.04 3.60
CA GLU A 172 -12.88 25.31 4.85
C GLU A 172 -12.09 24.01 4.60
N ASN A 173 -12.47 23.21 3.61
CA ASN A 173 -11.77 21.99 3.25
C ASN A 173 -10.35 22.28 2.75
N LEU A 174 -10.17 23.30 1.91
CA LEU A 174 -8.85 23.70 1.41
C LEU A 174 -7.94 24.21 2.54
N ILE A 175 -8.45 25.00 3.48
CA ILE A 175 -7.70 25.46 4.65
C ILE A 175 -7.29 24.28 5.52
N LEU A 176 -8.22 23.37 5.81
CA LEU A 176 -7.97 22.20 6.64
C LEU A 176 -6.91 21.27 6.02
N GLY A 177 -7.03 20.97 4.73
CA GLY A 177 -6.03 20.20 3.97
C GLY A 177 -4.66 20.90 3.95
N THR A 178 -4.64 22.22 3.75
CA THR A 178 -3.40 23.01 3.72
C THR A 178 -2.70 23.02 5.07
N ILE A 179 -3.42 23.21 6.17
CA ILE A 179 -2.84 23.18 7.53
C ILE A 179 -2.26 21.79 7.81
N THR A 180 -3.00 20.74 7.49
CA THR A 180 -2.55 19.35 7.68
C THR A 180 -1.26 19.08 6.90
N LEU A 181 -1.23 19.43 5.61
CA LEU A 181 -0.05 19.30 4.76
C LEU A 181 1.14 20.10 5.27
N ALA A 182 0.91 21.35 5.70
CA ALA A 182 1.95 22.22 6.25
C ALA A 182 2.58 21.62 7.52
N VAL A 183 1.77 21.04 8.40
CA VAL A 183 2.28 20.34 9.60
C VAL A 183 3.07 19.09 9.21
N CYS A 184 2.56 18.26 8.28
CA CYS A 184 3.30 17.10 7.76
C CYS A 184 4.68 17.53 7.23
N LEU A 185 4.73 18.56 6.39
CA LEU A 185 5.95 19.07 5.78
C LEU A 185 6.91 19.63 6.83
N THR A 186 6.42 20.49 7.72
CA THR A 186 7.24 21.11 8.78
C THR A 186 7.86 20.04 9.66
N TRP A 187 7.08 19.05 10.09
CA TRP A 187 7.58 17.94 10.88
C TRP A 187 8.60 17.10 10.12
N ASN A 188 8.34 16.80 8.85
CA ASN A 188 9.27 16.06 7.99
C ASN A 188 10.62 16.80 7.80
N CYS A 189 10.60 18.13 7.78
CA CYS A 189 11.81 18.94 7.66
C CYS A 189 12.59 19.05 8.99
N LEU A 190 11.89 19.23 10.12
CA LEU A 190 12.51 19.51 11.41
C LEU A 190 12.86 18.25 12.20
N ALA A 191 12.06 17.18 12.09
CA ALA A 191 12.28 15.95 12.82
C ALA A 191 13.47 15.15 12.27
N LYS A 192 14.17 14.45 13.16
CA LYS A 192 15.32 13.61 12.84
C LYS A 192 15.07 12.14 13.16
N GLY A 193 15.79 11.27 12.46
CA GLY A 193 15.72 9.83 12.71
C GLY A 193 14.29 9.27 12.57
N TYR A 194 13.89 8.45 13.52
CA TYR A 194 12.57 7.82 13.53
C TYR A 194 11.41 8.83 13.55
N LEU A 195 11.54 9.94 14.28
CA LEU A 195 10.46 10.93 14.40
C LEU A 195 10.06 11.50 13.05
N LYS A 196 10.97 11.53 12.07
CA LYS A 196 10.66 11.94 10.70
C LYS A 196 9.62 11.03 10.03
N GLN A 197 9.62 9.75 10.35
CA GLN A 197 8.64 8.78 9.81
C GLN A 197 7.22 9.02 10.35
N LEU A 198 7.09 9.73 11.45
CA LEU A 198 5.80 10.07 12.05
C LEU A 198 5.19 11.36 11.48
N SER A 199 5.77 11.96 10.44
CA SER A 199 5.30 13.23 9.86
C SER A 199 3.84 13.20 9.45
N VAL A 200 3.41 12.12 8.80
CA VAL A 200 2.02 11.95 8.36
C VAL A 200 1.08 11.79 9.57
N LEU A 201 1.46 11.00 10.56
CA LEU A 201 0.68 10.84 11.79
C LEU A 201 0.57 12.15 12.58
N THR A 202 1.66 12.91 12.67
CA THR A 202 1.65 14.22 13.35
C THR A 202 0.75 15.21 12.62
N GLY A 203 0.81 15.25 11.30
CA GLY A 203 -0.09 16.08 10.48
C GLY A 203 -1.54 15.69 10.65
N LEU A 204 -1.85 14.39 10.66
CA LEU A 204 -3.20 13.89 10.89
C LEU A 204 -3.74 14.34 12.25
N ILE A 205 -2.97 14.17 13.33
CA ILE A 205 -3.38 14.60 14.68
C ILE A 205 -3.63 16.11 14.73
N ALA A 206 -2.74 16.91 14.14
CA ALA A 206 -2.90 18.35 14.10
C ALA A 206 -4.11 18.78 13.25
N GLY A 207 -4.27 18.18 12.06
CA GLY A 207 -5.43 18.44 11.18
C GLY A 207 -6.75 18.06 11.85
N TYR A 208 -6.78 16.92 12.55
CA TYR A 208 -7.94 16.50 13.31
C TYR A 208 -8.28 17.47 14.46
N ALA A 209 -7.28 17.95 15.19
CA ALA A 209 -7.50 18.97 16.24
C ALA A 209 -8.09 20.27 15.65
N VAL A 210 -7.59 20.71 14.49
CA VAL A 210 -8.16 21.86 13.79
C VAL A 210 -9.59 21.58 13.33
N ALA A 211 -9.87 20.41 12.80
CA ALA A 211 -11.21 19.99 12.38
C ALA A 211 -12.22 19.99 13.54
N ILE A 212 -11.80 19.57 14.74
CA ILE A 212 -12.61 19.67 15.97
C ILE A 212 -12.91 21.13 16.29
N CYS A 213 -11.90 22.02 16.26
CA CYS A 213 -12.09 23.44 16.50
C CYS A 213 -13.02 24.10 15.48
N MET A 214 -13.07 23.60 14.24
CA MET A 214 -13.98 24.03 13.18
C MET A 214 -15.40 23.44 13.30
N GLY A 215 -15.64 22.53 14.26
CA GLY A 215 -16.93 21.87 14.45
C GLY A 215 -17.28 20.82 13.38
N LYS A 216 -16.29 20.34 12.62
CA LYS A 216 -16.48 19.36 11.54
C LYS A 216 -16.38 17.90 12.02
N VAL A 217 -16.20 17.66 13.31
CA VAL A 217 -16.04 16.33 13.89
C VAL A 217 -17.01 16.11 15.02
N ASP A 218 -17.75 15.01 14.97
CA ASP A 218 -18.57 14.52 16.08
C ASP A 218 -17.77 13.52 16.91
N LEU A 219 -17.32 13.95 18.08
CA LEU A 219 -16.55 13.10 19.01
C LEU A 219 -17.41 12.02 19.69
N SER A 220 -18.75 12.16 19.69
CA SER A 220 -19.65 11.22 20.36
C SER A 220 -19.63 9.83 19.69
N VAL A 221 -19.36 9.78 18.37
CA VAL A 221 -19.31 8.52 17.62
C VAL A 221 -18.11 7.65 17.96
N ILE A 222 -17.04 8.21 18.55
CA ILE A 222 -15.79 7.47 18.79
C ILE A 222 -16.04 6.25 19.71
N PHE A 223 -16.85 6.41 20.74
CA PHE A 223 -17.15 5.37 21.71
C PHE A 223 -18.57 4.76 21.57
N ALA A 224 -19.26 5.04 20.47
CA ALA A 224 -20.64 4.61 20.25
C ALA A 224 -20.81 3.07 20.25
N ASP A 225 -19.83 2.34 19.70
CA ASP A 225 -19.86 0.88 19.53
C ASP A 225 -19.18 0.11 20.67
N GLY A 226 -18.95 0.75 21.81
CA GLY A 226 -18.28 0.17 22.95
C GLY A 226 -16.75 0.12 22.82
N LEU A 227 -16.08 -0.52 23.79
CA LEU A 227 -14.62 -0.53 23.86
C LEU A 227 -14.00 -1.71 23.14
N ILE A 228 -14.68 -2.86 23.07
CA ILE A 228 -14.15 -4.09 22.50
C ILE A 228 -15.23 -4.73 21.62
N ALA A 229 -14.88 -5.05 20.39
CA ALA A 229 -15.70 -5.83 19.47
C ALA A 229 -14.82 -6.75 18.61
N LEU A 230 -15.39 -7.89 18.23
CA LEU A 230 -14.74 -8.80 17.29
C LEU A 230 -14.83 -8.23 15.87
N PRO A 231 -13.77 -8.40 15.05
CA PRO A 231 -13.81 -8.05 13.63
C PRO A 231 -14.98 -8.76 12.93
N LYS A 232 -15.70 -8.01 12.11
CA LYS A 232 -16.89 -8.51 11.43
C LYS A 232 -16.50 -9.31 10.20
N LEU A 233 -16.78 -10.62 10.23
CA LEU A 233 -16.60 -11.49 9.08
C LEU A 233 -17.75 -11.32 8.08
N LEU A 234 -17.42 -11.27 6.78
CA LEU A 234 -18.34 -11.13 5.66
C LEU A 234 -19.35 -9.96 5.85
N PRO A 235 -18.86 -8.73 6.10
CA PRO A 235 -19.75 -7.57 6.21
C PRO A 235 -20.52 -7.32 4.91
N TYR A 236 -19.98 -7.78 3.78
CA TYR A 236 -20.60 -7.72 2.46
C TYR A 236 -20.60 -9.10 1.80
N THR A 237 -21.69 -9.46 1.14
CA THR A 237 -21.75 -10.64 0.27
C THR A 237 -20.99 -10.36 -1.01
N PRO A 238 -19.91 -11.12 -1.35
CA PRO A 238 -19.14 -10.91 -2.55
C PRO A 238 -20.00 -11.02 -3.82
N LYS A 239 -19.87 -10.05 -4.72
CA LYS A 239 -20.43 -10.09 -6.07
C LYS A 239 -19.31 -10.25 -7.08
N PHE A 240 -19.54 -11.04 -8.12
CA PHE A 240 -18.52 -11.34 -9.12
C PHE A 240 -18.86 -10.69 -10.45
N ASN A 241 -17.91 -9.87 -10.95
CA ASN A 241 -17.96 -9.26 -12.29
C ASN A 241 -16.64 -9.57 -13.00
N LEU A 242 -16.71 -10.18 -14.18
CA LEU A 242 -15.51 -10.63 -14.90
C LEU A 242 -14.57 -9.47 -15.25
N GLY A 243 -15.09 -8.31 -15.65
CA GLY A 243 -14.29 -7.14 -15.95
C GLY A 243 -13.55 -6.59 -14.72
N ALA A 244 -14.26 -6.52 -13.58
CA ALA A 244 -13.66 -6.12 -12.31
C ALA A 244 -12.58 -7.11 -11.85
N ILE A 245 -12.86 -8.41 -11.94
CA ILE A 245 -11.90 -9.47 -11.58
C ILE A 245 -10.64 -9.35 -12.43
N PHE A 246 -10.79 -9.22 -13.75
CA PHE A 246 -9.68 -9.12 -14.67
C PHE A 246 -8.83 -7.87 -14.41
N SER A 247 -9.47 -6.71 -14.17
CA SER A 247 -8.79 -5.46 -13.79
C SER A 247 -7.96 -5.63 -12.53
N VAL A 248 -8.54 -6.23 -11.50
CA VAL A 248 -7.87 -6.45 -10.21
C VAL A 248 -6.74 -7.47 -10.35
N CYS A 249 -6.89 -8.54 -11.14
CA CYS A 249 -5.82 -9.51 -11.41
C CYS A 249 -4.59 -8.86 -12.07
N ILE A 250 -4.78 -7.90 -12.97
CA ILE A 250 -3.66 -7.15 -13.56
C ILE A 250 -2.95 -6.33 -12.49
N ILE A 251 -3.68 -5.69 -11.58
CA ILE A 251 -3.07 -4.92 -10.49
C ILE A 251 -2.35 -5.84 -9.50
N TYR A 252 -2.82 -7.06 -9.29
CA TYR A 252 -2.08 -8.05 -8.51
C TYR A 252 -0.72 -8.44 -9.14
N LEU A 253 -0.60 -8.45 -10.46
CA LEU A 253 0.71 -8.61 -11.11
C LEU A 253 1.64 -7.41 -10.85
N VAL A 254 1.06 -6.22 -10.77
CA VAL A 254 1.77 -4.98 -10.41
C VAL A 254 2.22 -5.05 -8.95
N SER A 255 1.32 -5.42 -8.04
CA SER A 255 1.59 -5.63 -6.61
C SER A 255 2.71 -6.66 -6.41
N ALA A 256 2.68 -7.76 -7.17
CA ALA A 256 3.74 -8.77 -7.14
C ALA A 256 5.12 -8.20 -7.49
N ALA A 257 5.18 -7.24 -8.45
CA ALA A 257 6.44 -6.57 -8.79
C ALA A 257 6.93 -5.65 -7.65
N GLU A 258 6.02 -4.94 -6.99
CA GLU A 258 6.30 -4.10 -5.81
C GLU A 258 6.84 -4.97 -4.66
N THR A 259 6.15 -6.06 -4.31
CA THR A 259 6.55 -6.98 -3.24
C THR A 259 7.90 -7.65 -3.49
N ILE A 260 8.21 -8.02 -4.74
CA ILE A 260 9.56 -8.49 -5.09
C ILE A 260 10.60 -7.41 -4.79
N GLY A 261 10.33 -6.16 -5.13
CA GLY A 261 11.18 -5.01 -4.85
C GLY A 261 11.39 -4.80 -3.35
N ASP A 262 10.31 -4.73 -2.59
CA ASP A 262 10.32 -4.51 -1.14
C ASP A 262 11.04 -5.62 -0.39
N THR A 263 10.72 -6.88 -0.70
CA THR A 263 11.34 -8.04 -0.07
C THR A 263 12.84 -8.09 -0.35
N THR A 264 13.23 -7.79 -1.60
CA THR A 264 14.64 -7.72 -2.00
C THR A 264 15.36 -6.58 -1.27
N ALA A 265 14.76 -5.39 -1.23
CA ALA A 265 15.32 -4.22 -0.55
C ALA A 265 15.47 -4.46 0.96
N MET A 266 14.50 -5.12 1.59
CA MET A 266 14.55 -5.47 3.02
C MET A 266 15.70 -6.44 3.30
N VAL A 267 15.84 -7.52 2.52
CA VAL A 267 16.91 -8.50 2.71
C VAL A 267 18.29 -7.89 2.48
N ALA A 268 18.43 -7.08 1.42
CA ALA A 268 19.69 -6.39 1.12
C ALA A 268 20.07 -5.38 2.20
N SER A 269 19.12 -4.53 2.63
CA SER A 269 19.41 -3.46 3.59
C SER A 269 19.44 -3.94 5.05
N GLY A 270 18.56 -4.87 5.41
CA GLY A 270 18.41 -5.35 6.79
C GLY A 270 19.33 -6.52 7.13
N LEU A 271 19.50 -7.47 6.19
CA LEU A 271 20.25 -8.71 6.42
C LEU A 271 21.59 -8.78 5.68
N ASN A 272 21.88 -7.81 4.82
CA ASN A 272 23.13 -7.67 4.08
C ASN A 272 23.49 -8.92 3.25
N ARG A 273 22.49 -9.52 2.60
CA ARG A 273 22.62 -10.70 1.73
C ARG A 273 21.65 -10.64 0.55
N GLU A 274 21.79 -11.57 -0.37
CA GLU A 274 20.83 -11.74 -1.46
C GLU A 274 19.58 -12.48 -0.99
N ILE A 275 18.46 -12.19 -1.65
CA ILE A 275 17.18 -12.83 -1.42
C ILE A 275 17.12 -14.19 -2.10
N THR A 276 16.46 -15.14 -1.46
CA THR A 276 16.24 -16.49 -2.00
C THR A 276 14.90 -16.60 -2.74
N ASP A 277 14.82 -17.56 -3.70
CA ASP A 277 13.57 -17.86 -4.40
C ASP A 277 12.42 -18.25 -3.46
N LYS A 278 12.76 -18.92 -2.36
CA LYS A 278 11.79 -19.36 -1.35
C LYS A 278 11.20 -18.17 -0.59
N GLU A 279 12.00 -17.16 -0.29
CA GLU A 279 11.56 -15.94 0.39
C GLU A 279 10.65 -15.10 -0.51
N ILE A 280 11.00 -14.94 -1.78
CA ILE A 280 10.14 -14.26 -2.75
C ILE A 280 8.82 -15.01 -2.91
N SER A 281 8.87 -16.32 -3.13
CA SER A 281 7.67 -17.14 -3.29
C SER A 281 6.78 -17.08 -2.05
N GLY A 282 7.36 -17.12 -0.86
CA GLY A 282 6.64 -17.02 0.41
C GLY A 282 6.01 -15.64 0.63
N SER A 283 6.72 -14.56 0.28
CA SER A 283 6.23 -13.20 0.40
C SER A 283 5.02 -12.96 -0.51
N LEU A 284 5.15 -13.28 -1.79
CA LEU A 284 4.04 -13.17 -2.76
C LEU A 284 2.85 -14.06 -2.40
N GLY A 285 3.12 -15.30 -1.94
CA GLY A 285 2.08 -16.18 -1.44
C GLY A 285 1.34 -15.58 -0.24
N CYS A 286 2.07 -14.87 0.63
CA CYS A 286 1.47 -14.17 1.76
C CYS A 286 0.58 -13.02 1.31
N ASP A 287 1.03 -12.19 0.37
CA ASP A 287 0.24 -11.08 -0.16
C ASP A 287 -1.10 -11.57 -0.73
N GLY A 288 -1.07 -12.55 -1.62
CA GLY A 288 -2.27 -13.07 -2.25
C GLY A 288 -3.23 -13.72 -1.24
N TYR A 289 -2.76 -14.69 -0.47
CA TYR A 289 -3.67 -15.40 0.46
C TYR A 289 -4.10 -14.54 1.66
N SER A 290 -3.27 -13.60 2.13
CA SER A 290 -3.72 -12.62 3.12
C SER A 290 -4.75 -11.65 2.53
N SER A 291 -4.68 -11.34 1.23
CA SER A 291 -5.71 -10.56 0.53
C SER A 291 -7.03 -11.32 0.40
N VAL A 292 -6.99 -12.66 0.25
CA VAL A 292 -8.21 -13.49 0.35
C VAL A 292 -8.83 -13.35 1.75
N VAL A 293 -8.02 -13.46 2.81
CA VAL A 293 -8.50 -13.25 4.18
C VAL A 293 -9.04 -11.83 4.35
N SER A 294 -8.33 -10.82 3.83
CA SER A 294 -8.74 -9.41 3.85
C SER A 294 -10.12 -9.21 3.23
N SER A 295 -10.37 -9.82 2.07
CA SER A 295 -11.67 -9.73 1.40
C SER A 295 -12.81 -10.35 2.22
N LEU A 296 -12.57 -11.45 2.95
CA LEU A 296 -13.56 -12.04 3.85
C LEU A 296 -13.92 -11.12 5.02
N PHE A 297 -13.02 -10.22 5.42
CA PHE A 297 -13.29 -9.16 6.37
C PHE A 297 -13.77 -7.85 5.72
N GLY A 298 -14.09 -7.89 4.43
CA GLY A 298 -14.58 -6.73 3.67
C GLY A 298 -13.51 -5.70 3.31
N CYS A 299 -12.23 -6.02 3.49
CA CYS A 299 -11.13 -5.08 3.29
C CYS A 299 -10.46 -5.24 1.92
N PRO A 300 -9.80 -4.17 1.40
CA PRO A 300 -8.97 -4.23 0.20
C PRO A 300 -7.75 -5.15 0.36
N PRO A 301 -6.97 -5.38 -0.71
CA PRO A 301 -5.77 -6.21 -0.67
C PRO A 301 -4.72 -5.76 0.34
N VAL A 302 -4.05 -6.73 0.96
CA VAL A 302 -2.92 -6.52 1.90
C VAL A 302 -1.63 -6.96 1.23
N THR A 303 -0.62 -6.09 1.29
CA THR A 303 0.70 -6.33 0.69
C THR A 303 1.82 -5.91 1.64
N SER A 304 3.07 -6.15 1.22
CA SER A 304 4.24 -5.64 1.94
C SER A 304 4.25 -4.11 1.99
N PHE A 305 4.74 -3.54 3.10
CA PHE A 305 4.74 -2.10 3.33
C PHE A 305 6.13 -1.50 3.12
N SER A 306 6.33 -0.75 2.03
CA SER A 306 7.61 -0.15 1.65
C SER A 306 8.16 0.82 2.70
N GLN A 307 7.30 1.58 3.42
CA GLN A 307 7.73 2.46 4.50
C GLN A 307 8.42 1.70 5.63
N ASN A 308 7.94 0.50 5.95
CA ASN A 308 8.52 -0.35 6.99
C ASN A 308 9.86 -0.95 6.53
N VAL A 309 10.01 -1.23 5.24
CA VAL A 309 11.32 -1.58 4.65
C VAL A 309 12.33 -0.44 4.83
N GLY A 310 11.91 0.80 4.57
CA GLY A 310 12.71 1.99 4.82
C GLY A 310 13.10 2.16 6.29
N LEU A 311 12.17 1.85 7.22
CA LEU A 311 12.44 1.88 8.65
C LEU A 311 13.50 0.84 9.06
N ILE A 312 13.42 -0.38 8.53
CA ILE A 312 14.44 -1.43 8.75
C ILE A 312 15.80 -0.99 8.18
N ALA A 313 15.82 -0.41 6.98
CA ALA A 313 17.06 0.08 6.37
C ALA A 313 17.77 1.12 7.26
N MET A 314 17.00 1.97 7.94
CA MET A 314 17.50 3.03 8.83
C MET A 314 17.89 2.51 10.20
N THR A 315 17.04 1.68 10.82
CA THR A 315 17.22 1.24 12.23
C THR A 315 18.05 -0.03 12.35
N LYS A 316 18.12 -0.83 11.29
CA LYS A 316 18.70 -2.18 11.26
C LYS A 316 18.02 -3.18 12.20
N VAL A 317 16.84 -2.85 12.71
CA VAL A 317 16.04 -3.75 13.55
C VAL A 317 15.35 -4.78 12.66
N VAL A 318 15.87 -6.01 12.66
CA VAL A 318 15.40 -7.11 11.81
C VAL A 318 14.81 -8.28 12.60
N ASN A 319 14.72 -8.18 13.90
CA ASN A 319 14.30 -9.26 14.76
C ASN A 319 12.80 -9.56 14.60
N ARG A 320 12.47 -10.80 14.21
CA ARG A 320 11.08 -11.23 13.98
C ARG A 320 10.21 -11.16 15.24
N PHE A 321 10.77 -11.48 16.41
CA PHE A 321 10.05 -11.36 17.68
C PHE A 321 9.67 -9.91 17.97
N THR A 322 10.59 -8.97 17.68
CA THR A 322 10.34 -7.54 17.84
C THR A 322 9.21 -7.05 16.91
N ILE A 323 9.23 -7.44 15.63
CA ILE A 323 8.15 -7.07 14.69
C ILE A 323 6.83 -7.74 15.07
N MET A 324 6.88 -8.97 15.59
CA MET A 324 5.69 -9.68 16.11
C MET A 324 4.96 -8.88 17.19
N THR A 325 5.68 -8.15 18.08
CA THR A 325 5.00 -7.29 19.06
C THR A 325 4.20 -6.17 18.40
N GLY A 326 4.68 -5.62 17.29
CA GLY A 326 3.92 -4.68 16.46
C GLY A 326 2.67 -5.32 15.84
N ALA A 327 2.81 -6.51 15.26
CA ALA A 327 1.67 -7.26 14.74
C ALA A 327 0.61 -7.54 15.81
N ALA A 328 1.02 -7.88 17.03
CA ALA A 328 0.11 -8.04 18.15
C ALA A 328 -0.60 -6.73 18.52
N CYS A 329 0.10 -5.59 18.49
CA CYS A 329 -0.52 -4.28 18.69
C CYS A 329 -1.56 -3.95 17.60
N MET A 330 -1.31 -4.31 16.34
CA MET A 330 -2.30 -4.13 15.26
C MET A 330 -3.54 -5.00 15.47
N ILE A 331 -3.37 -6.26 15.86
CA ILE A 331 -4.49 -7.15 16.18
C ILE A 331 -5.32 -6.57 17.33
N LEU A 332 -4.66 -6.11 18.39
CA LEU A 332 -5.35 -5.49 19.54
C LEU A 332 -6.08 -4.22 19.12
N ALA A 333 -5.46 -3.36 18.29
CA ALA A 333 -6.12 -2.16 17.75
C ALA A 333 -7.36 -2.53 16.91
N GLY A 334 -7.29 -3.63 16.15
CA GLY A 334 -8.42 -4.17 15.40
C GLY A 334 -9.55 -4.78 16.26
N LEU A 335 -9.34 -4.96 17.56
CA LEU A 335 -10.39 -5.36 18.50
C LEU A 335 -11.04 -4.15 19.20
N LEU A 336 -10.56 -2.92 18.93
CA LEU A 336 -11.01 -1.69 19.56
C LEU A 336 -11.83 -0.83 18.58
N PRO A 337 -13.18 -0.88 18.60
CA PRO A 337 -14.02 -0.02 17.76
C PRO A 337 -13.65 1.47 17.80
N PRO A 338 -13.25 2.05 18.95
CA PRO A 338 -12.84 3.44 19.01
C PRO A 338 -11.72 3.81 18.02
N VAL A 339 -10.83 2.87 17.67
CA VAL A 339 -9.76 3.11 16.67
C VAL A 339 -10.38 3.27 15.27
N GLY A 340 -11.31 2.40 14.88
CA GLY A 340 -12.03 2.50 13.61
C GLY A 340 -12.89 3.76 13.54
N ASN A 341 -13.66 4.03 14.58
CA ASN A 341 -14.54 5.20 14.69
C ASN A 341 -13.76 6.53 14.65
N PHE A 342 -12.61 6.59 15.33
CA PHE A 342 -11.72 7.74 15.26
C PHE A 342 -11.29 8.04 13.82
N PHE A 343 -10.87 7.03 13.07
CA PHE A 343 -10.48 7.21 11.68
C PHE A 343 -11.65 7.51 10.75
N ALA A 344 -12.81 6.90 10.97
CA ALA A 344 -14.02 7.17 10.19
C ALA A 344 -14.56 8.58 10.43
N SER A 345 -14.30 9.17 11.60
CA SER A 345 -14.69 10.56 11.91
C SER A 345 -13.75 11.63 11.35
N LEU A 346 -12.62 11.20 10.72
CA LEU A 346 -11.69 12.14 10.09
C LEU A 346 -12.32 12.79 8.85
N PRO A 347 -12.35 14.13 8.75
CA PRO A 347 -12.71 14.79 7.50
C PRO A 347 -11.77 14.40 6.37
N GLU A 348 -12.32 14.13 5.18
CA GLU A 348 -11.55 13.75 3.99
C GLU A 348 -10.44 14.76 3.66
N ALA A 349 -10.63 16.05 3.92
CA ALA A 349 -9.63 17.09 3.70
C ALA A 349 -8.38 16.90 4.59
N VAL A 350 -8.53 16.39 5.82
CA VAL A 350 -7.40 16.03 6.70
C VAL A 350 -6.63 14.86 6.09
N LEU A 351 -7.34 13.80 5.67
CA LEU A 351 -6.72 12.67 4.97
C LEU A 351 -6.04 13.13 3.68
N GLY A 352 -6.64 14.06 2.94
CA GLY A 352 -6.10 14.66 1.74
C GLY A 352 -4.76 15.38 1.96
N GLY A 353 -4.66 16.18 3.02
CA GLY A 353 -3.40 16.82 3.41
C GLY A 353 -2.27 15.82 3.70
N CYS A 354 -2.60 14.69 4.35
CA CYS A 354 -1.68 13.58 4.60
C CYS A 354 -1.31 12.83 3.31
N THR A 355 -2.30 12.48 2.50
CA THR A 355 -2.12 11.61 1.33
C THR A 355 -1.35 12.27 0.20
N ILE A 356 -1.48 13.58 -0.01
CA ILE A 356 -0.65 14.33 -0.99
C ILE A 356 0.84 14.09 -0.70
N MET A 357 1.27 14.22 0.55
CA MET A 357 2.66 13.98 0.93
C MET A 357 3.06 12.51 0.72
N MET A 358 2.18 11.58 1.06
CA MET A 358 2.43 10.15 0.91
C MET A 358 2.56 9.76 -0.56
N PHE A 359 1.68 10.23 -1.43
CA PHE A 359 1.68 9.92 -2.86
C PHE A 359 2.91 10.51 -3.56
N GLY A 360 3.33 11.72 -3.18
CA GLY A 360 4.61 12.30 -3.60
C GLY A 360 5.81 11.42 -3.18
N THR A 361 5.76 10.83 -2.00
CA THR A 361 6.80 9.91 -1.54
C THR A 361 6.82 8.60 -2.34
N ILE A 362 5.66 8.04 -2.70
CA ILE A 362 5.58 6.85 -3.56
C ILE A 362 6.19 7.14 -4.93
N LEU A 363 5.81 8.27 -5.56
CA LEU A 363 6.39 8.68 -6.84
C LEU A 363 7.92 8.78 -6.76
N THR A 364 8.44 9.49 -5.76
CA THR A 364 9.89 9.69 -5.62
C THR A 364 10.62 8.39 -5.29
N SER A 365 9.98 7.45 -4.59
CA SER A 365 10.52 6.10 -4.39
C SER A 365 10.68 5.36 -5.71
N GLY A 366 9.67 5.41 -6.60
CA GLY A 366 9.76 4.88 -7.95
C GLY A 366 10.89 5.49 -8.75
N MET A 367 11.05 6.83 -8.71
CA MET A 367 12.16 7.53 -9.36
C MET A 367 13.54 7.10 -8.81
N GLN A 368 13.66 6.91 -7.50
CA GLN A 368 14.88 6.39 -6.88
C GLN A 368 15.18 4.95 -7.32
N MET A 369 14.15 4.11 -7.49
CA MET A 369 14.32 2.77 -8.03
C MET A 369 14.80 2.80 -9.48
N ILE A 370 14.29 3.72 -10.33
CA ILE A 370 14.79 3.95 -11.70
C ILE A 370 16.28 4.31 -11.66
N ALA A 371 16.67 5.24 -10.79
CA ALA A 371 18.07 5.63 -10.63
C ALA A 371 18.97 4.47 -10.20
N LYS A 372 18.50 3.62 -9.28
CA LYS A 372 19.22 2.41 -8.84
C LYS A 372 19.31 1.34 -9.93
N ALA A 373 18.31 1.22 -10.80
CA ALA A 373 18.34 0.31 -11.95
C ALA A 373 19.39 0.75 -13.00
N GLY A 374 19.83 2.00 -12.94
CA GLY A 374 20.82 2.62 -13.80
C GLY A 374 20.23 3.28 -15.05
N PHE A 375 20.78 4.43 -15.42
CA PHE A 375 20.38 5.21 -16.60
C PHE A 375 21.05 4.70 -17.88
N THR A 376 20.95 3.40 -18.15
CA THR A 376 21.32 2.87 -19.46
C THR A 376 20.31 3.34 -20.51
N GLN A 377 20.74 3.47 -21.78
CA GLN A 377 19.84 3.87 -22.87
C GLN A 377 18.58 2.99 -22.92
N ARG A 378 18.74 1.68 -22.70
CA ARG A 378 17.64 0.72 -22.65
C ARG A 378 16.66 1.02 -21.50
N ASN A 379 17.17 1.20 -20.28
CA ASN A 379 16.33 1.47 -19.12
C ASN A 379 15.58 2.80 -19.23
N VAL A 380 16.27 3.84 -19.72
CA VAL A 380 15.66 5.16 -19.98
C VAL A 380 14.53 5.02 -21.00
N THR A 381 14.76 4.28 -22.09
CA THR A 381 13.72 4.05 -23.14
C THR A 381 12.52 3.30 -22.55
N ILE A 382 12.73 2.25 -21.76
CA ILE A 382 11.64 1.49 -21.12
C ILE A 382 10.82 2.41 -20.22
N ALA A 383 11.47 3.13 -19.31
CA ALA A 383 10.77 4.00 -18.37
C ALA A 383 10.04 5.16 -19.09
N ALA A 384 10.73 5.86 -20.01
CA ALA A 384 10.15 6.99 -20.71
C ALA A 384 8.92 6.59 -21.54
N LEU A 385 9.04 5.57 -22.37
CA LEU A 385 7.94 5.15 -23.23
C LEU A 385 6.78 4.55 -22.44
N SER A 386 7.05 3.68 -21.46
CA SER A 386 5.98 3.07 -20.67
C SER A 386 5.19 4.12 -19.87
N LEU A 387 5.88 5.08 -19.25
CA LEU A 387 5.22 6.17 -18.52
C LEU A 387 4.46 7.12 -19.47
N SER A 388 5.06 7.49 -20.62
CA SER A 388 4.39 8.35 -21.61
C SER A 388 3.13 7.70 -22.16
N ILE A 389 3.19 6.41 -22.51
CA ILE A 389 2.04 5.66 -23.02
C ILE A 389 0.99 5.52 -21.92
N GLY A 390 1.40 5.09 -20.71
CA GLY A 390 0.48 4.85 -19.61
C GLY A 390 -0.24 6.11 -19.16
N ILE A 391 0.49 7.18 -18.88
CA ILE A 391 -0.10 8.45 -18.43
C ILE A 391 -0.86 9.11 -19.60
N GLY A 392 -0.23 9.23 -20.77
CA GLY A 392 -0.82 9.93 -21.90
C GLY A 392 -2.12 9.31 -22.38
N PHE A 393 -2.14 7.98 -22.55
CA PHE A 393 -3.32 7.29 -23.08
C PHE A 393 -4.49 7.22 -22.10
N THR A 394 -4.22 7.20 -20.80
CA THR A 394 -5.28 7.17 -19.79
C THR A 394 -5.83 8.55 -19.47
N THR A 395 -5.00 9.60 -19.45
CA THR A 395 -5.47 10.98 -19.31
C THR A 395 -6.22 11.50 -20.53
N SER A 396 -5.96 10.90 -21.69
CA SER A 396 -6.64 11.21 -22.97
C SER A 396 -7.78 10.24 -23.29
N SER A 397 -8.28 9.48 -22.31
CA SER A 397 -9.35 8.49 -22.52
C SER A 397 -10.63 9.11 -23.09
N GLU A 398 -10.94 10.36 -22.73
CA GLU A 398 -12.09 11.13 -23.22
C GLU A 398 -12.01 11.44 -24.72
N ILE A 399 -10.81 11.42 -25.33
CA ILE A 399 -10.61 11.66 -26.77
C ILE A 399 -11.02 10.44 -27.63
N GLY A 400 -11.45 9.35 -27.01
CA GLY A 400 -11.94 8.17 -27.70
C GLY A 400 -10.85 7.21 -28.19
N LEU A 401 -9.63 7.34 -27.72
CA LEU A 401 -8.48 6.55 -28.12
C LEU A 401 -8.65 5.04 -27.85
N TRP A 402 -9.47 4.71 -26.85
CA TRP A 402 -9.76 3.34 -26.45
C TRP A 402 -10.97 2.73 -27.16
N HIS A 403 -11.78 3.52 -27.92
CA HIS A 403 -13.03 3.06 -28.52
C HIS A 403 -12.84 1.97 -29.59
N ILE A 404 -11.63 1.85 -30.16
CA ILE A 404 -11.29 0.78 -31.13
C ILE A 404 -11.13 -0.60 -30.47
N PHE A 405 -10.98 -0.66 -29.15
CA PHE A 405 -10.77 -1.90 -28.41
C PHE A 405 -12.11 -2.46 -27.89
N PRO A 406 -12.23 -3.77 -27.70
CA PRO A 406 -13.39 -4.36 -27.03
C PRO A 406 -13.66 -3.74 -25.67
N GLU A 407 -14.94 -3.63 -25.29
CA GLU A 407 -15.39 -3.01 -24.03
C GLU A 407 -14.66 -3.53 -22.79
N MET A 408 -14.37 -4.82 -22.76
CA MET A 408 -13.60 -5.44 -21.68
C MET A 408 -12.19 -4.82 -21.56
N ILE A 409 -11.50 -4.54 -22.66
CA ILE A 409 -10.17 -3.90 -22.67
C ILE A 409 -10.30 -2.44 -22.26
N GLN A 410 -11.31 -1.72 -22.75
CA GLN A 410 -11.56 -0.34 -22.34
C GLN A 410 -11.75 -0.24 -20.83
N ASN A 411 -12.60 -1.08 -20.23
CA ASN A 411 -12.89 -1.10 -18.80
C ASN A 411 -11.65 -1.39 -17.93
N VAL A 412 -10.68 -2.12 -18.46
CA VAL A 412 -9.44 -2.46 -17.74
C VAL A 412 -8.37 -1.38 -17.85
N PHE A 413 -8.18 -0.83 -19.05
CA PHE A 413 -7.01 0.00 -19.35
C PHE A 413 -7.30 1.49 -19.52
N ALA A 414 -8.50 1.89 -19.96
CA ALA A 414 -8.77 3.29 -20.30
C ALA A 414 -8.59 4.28 -19.14
N ALA A 415 -8.88 3.85 -17.91
CA ALA A 415 -8.71 4.67 -16.71
C ALA A 415 -7.59 4.17 -15.78
N ASN A 416 -6.77 3.22 -16.21
CA ASN A 416 -5.82 2.53 -15.36
C ASN A 416 -4.37 2.74 -15.82
N VAL A 417 -3.78 3.89 -15.43
CA VAL A 417 -2.38 4.25 -15.72
C VAL A 417 -1.43 3.09 -15.41
N VAL A 418 -1.60 2.48 -14.24
CA VAL A 418 -0.67 1.48 -13.70
C VAL A 418 -0.67 0.21 -14.55
N ALA A 419 -1.85 -0.25 -14.96
CA ALA A 419 -1.98 -1.43 -15.82
C ALA A 419 -1.34 -1.18 -17.20
N VAL A 420 -1.55 0.00 -17.80
CA VAL A 420 -0.96 0.35 -19.09
C VAL A 420 0.56 0.43 -19.00
N VAL A 421 1.10 1.10 -17.98
CA VAL A 421 2.56 1.19 -17.74
C VAL A 421 3.16 -0.19 -17.53
N PHE A 422 2.51 -1.06 -16.76
CA PHE A 422 2.98 -2.42 -16.49
C PHE A 422 3.10 -3.21 -17.78
N VAL A 423 2.03 -3.27 -18.58
CA VAL A 423 2.02 -4.01 -19.86
C VAL A 423 3.05 -3.42 -20.82
N ALA A 424 3.07 -2.10 -21.00
CA ALA A 424 4.03 -1.43 -21.88
C ALA A 424 5.49 -1.67 -21.46
N SER A 425 5.78 -1.57 -20.17
CA SER A 425 7.14 -1.79 -19.67
C SER A 425 7.61 -3.23 -19.82
N ILE A 426 6.73 -4.22 -19.64
CA ILE A 426 7.05 -5.65 -19.90
C ILE A 426 7.32 -5.87 -21.39
N ILE A 427 6.42 -5.38 -22.27
CA ILE A 427 6.58 -5.53 -23.72
C ILE A 427 7.91 -4.92 -24.17
N LEU A 428 8.21 -3.70 -23.74
CA LEU A 428 9.48 -3.03 -24.06
C LEU A 428 10.69 -3.79 -23.47
N ASN A 429 10.56 -4.32 -22.26
CA ASN A 429 11.63 -5.10 -21.62
C ASN A 429 11.93 -6.43 -22.37
N ILE A 430 10.94 -6.99 -23.07
CA ILE A 430 11.11 -8.21 -23.87
C ILE A 430 11.68 -7.88 -25.26
N ILE A 431 11.16 -6.83 -25.90
CA ILE A 431 11.47 -6.49 -27.29
C ILE A 431 12.82 -5.78 -27.44
N LEU A 432 13.16 -4.88 -26.50
CA LEU A 432 14.38 -4.07 -26.64
C LEU A 432 15.65 -4.90 -26.45
N PRO A 433 16.66 -4.72 -27.31
CA PRO A 433 17.94 -5.41 -27.18
C PRO A 433 18.60 -5.15 -25.83
N ARG A 434 19.31 -6.16 -25.31
CA ARG A 434 20.02 -6.03 -24.02
C ARG A 434 21.21 -5.06 -24.10
N ASN A 435 21.83 -4.94 -25.26
CA ASN A 435 23.02 -4.12 -25.53
C ASN A 435 22.63 -2.89 -26.37
N MET A 436 21.78 -2.02 -25.84
CA MET A 436 21.55 -0.69 -26.41
C MET A 436 22.64 0.25 -25.85
N GLU A 437 23.81 0.24 -26.45
CA GLU A 437 24.85 1.23 -26.16
C GLU A 437 24.70 2.42 -27.12
N VAL A 438 24.86 3.62 -26.59
CA VAL A 438 25.08 4.80 -27.41
C VAL A 438 26.48 4.65 -28.00
N GLU A 439 26.62 4.54 -29.34
CA GLU A 439 27.93 4.76 -29.97
C GLU A 439 28.48 6.09 -29.45
N LYS A 440 29.63 6.03 -28.78
CA LYS A 440 30.34 7.24 -28.43
C LYS A 440 30.68 7.91 -29.76
N ILE A 441 30.05 9.02 -30.05
CA ILE A 441 30.48 9.92 -31.10
C ILE A 441 31.89 10.36 -30.65
N ASN A 442 32.92 9.78 -31.27
CA ASN A 442 34.28 10.21 -31.06
C ASN A 442 34.38 11.64 -31.62
N GLU A 443 34.41 12.62 -30.73
CA GLU A 443 34.84 13.97 -31.02
C GLU A 443 36.38 14.01 -31.26
#